data_b8d465eb74c3eecda53c266c5c7b4d04
#
_entry.id   b8d465eb74c3eecda53c266c5c7b4d04
#
_cell.length_a   1.000
_cell.length_b   1.000
_cell.length_c   1.000
_cell.angle_alpha   90.00
_cell.angle_beta   90.00
_cell.angle_gamma   90.00
#
_symmetry.space_group_name_H-M   'P 1'
#
loop_
_entity.id
_entity.type
_entity.pdbx_description
1 polymer ?
#
loop_
_entity_poly.entity_id
_entity_poly.type
_entity_poly.pdbx_seq_one_letter_code
_entity_poly.pdbx_strand_id
1 'polypeptide(L)'
;MILAIDIGNTTVALGGIRDGRVCFVAHMDTVRTRTAAEYRAEMEKVFSHRRHPEKPIRFEGAVLTSVVPQITGALAECARHYTCLLYTSDAAD
;
A
#
# COMPACT_ATOMS: atom_id res chain seq x y z
N MET A 1 -9.49 -5.58 8.42
CA MET A 1 -9.06 -5.54 7.01
C MET A 1 -7.55 -5.47 6.95
N ILE A 2 -6.97 -6.23 6.05
CA ILE A 2 -5.51 -6.25 5.82
C ILE A 2 -5.22 -5.45 4.55
N LEU A 3 -4.21 -4.58 4.61
CA LEU A 3 -3.74 -3.84 3.45
C LEU A 3 -2.68 -4.68 2.73
N ALA A 4 -2.89 -4.97 1.46
CA ALA A 4 -1.90 -5.64 0.63
C ALA A 4 -1.29 -4.63 -0.33
N ILE A 5 0.03 -4.57 -0.38
CA ILE A 5 0.78 -3.69 -1.27
C ILE A 5 1.72 -4.54 -2.10
N ASP A 6 1.53 -4.52 -3.43
CA ASP A 6 2.37 -5.27 -4.35
C ASP A 6 3.08 -4.30 -5.27
N ILE A 7 4.41 -4.19 -5.09
CA ILE A 7 5.24 -3.22 -5.82
C ILE A 7 5.83 -3.89 -7.05
N GLY A 8 5.27 -3.58 -8.20
CA GLY A 8 5.78 -4.04 -9.50
C GLY A 8 6.61 -2.98 -10.19
N ASN A 9 7.21 -3.34 -11.31
CA ASN A 9 8.10 -2.44 -12.06
C ASN A 9 7.40 -1.22 -12.66
N THR A 10 6.11 -1.35 -12.98
CA THR A 10 5.34 -0.25 -13.59
C THR A 10 4.20 0.22 -12.71
N THR A 11 3.68 -0.64 -11.84
CA THR A 11 2.48 -0.37 -11.08
C THR A 11 2.63 -0.89 -9.65
N VAL A 12 2.17 -0.09 -8.70
CA VAL A 12 1.99 -0.51 -7.31
C VAL A 12 0.51 -0.82 -7.13
N ALA A 13 0.19 -2.07 -6.81
CA ALA A 13 -1.17 -2.49 -6.55
C ALA A 13 -1.48 -2.41 -5.06
N LEU A 14 -2.63 -1.87 -4.72
CA LEU A 14 -3.14 -1.79 -3.36
C LEU A 14 -4.41 -2.62 -3.27
N GLY A 15 -4.56 -3.37 -2.20
CA GLY A 15 -5.77 -4.14 -1.96
C GLY A 15 -6.16 -4.16 -0.50
N GLY A 16 -7.45 -4.25 -0.25
CA GLY A 16 -7.97 -4.47 1.10
C GLY A 16 -8.58 -5.86 1.17
N ILE A 17 -8.18 -6.64 2.17
CA ILE A 17 -8.61 -8.03 2.32
C ILE A 17 -9.27 -8.20 3.69
N ARG A 18 -10.49 -8.74 3.69
CA ARG A 18 -11.25 -9.04 4.90
C ARG A 18 -11.88 -10.43 4.75
N ASP A 19 -11.62 -11.29 5.73
CA ASP A 19 -12.19 -12.65 5.75
C ASP A 19 -11.93 -13.41 4.45
N GLY A 20 -10.71 -13.30 3.92
CA GLY A 20 -10.32 -13.96 2.69
C GLY A 20 -10.88 -13.35 1.42
N ARG A 21 -11.58 -12.22 1.51
CA ARG A 21 -12.18 -11.54 0.36
C ARG A 21 -11.48 -10.24 0.06
N VAL A 22 -11.31 -9.96 -1.22
CA VAL A 22 -10.77 -8.68 -1.68
C VAL A 22 -11.91 -7.66 -1.65
N CYS A 23 -11.78 -6.66 -0.76
CA CYS A 23 -12.79 -5.62 -0.59
C CYS A 23 -12.60 -4.46 -1.55
N PHE A 24 -11.35 -4.15 -1.89
CA PHE A 24 -11.05 -3.15 -2.91
C PHE A 24 -9.70 -3.45 -3.55
N VAL A 25 -9.52 -2.95 -4.77
CA VAL A 25 -8.23 -2.96 -5.47
C VAL A 25 -8.04 -1.58 -6.08
N ALA A 26 -6.82 -1.06 -5.97
CA ALA A 26 -6.46 0.21 -6.58
C ALA A 26 -5.01 0.13 -7.06
N HIS A 27 -4.62 1.07 -7.91
CA HIS A 27 -3.29 1.07 -8.51
C HIS A 27 -2.70 2.47 -8.48
N MET A 28 -1.37 2.52 -8.31
CA MET A 28 -0.57 3.73 -8.45
C MET A 28 0.55 3.44 -9.43
N ASP A 29 1.06 4.47 -10.09
CA ASP A 29 2.23 4.30 -10.93
C ASP A 29 3.48 4.05 -10.07
N THR A 30 4.34 3.17 -10.54
CA THR A 30 5.66 2.98 -9.94
C THR A 30 6.58 4.08 -10.42
N VAL A 31 7.00 4.95 -9.50
CA VAL A 31 7.94 6.04 -9.79
C VAL A 31 9.08 5.93 -8.79
N ARG A 32 10.24 5.53 -9.26
CA ARG A 32 11.38 5.18 -8.40
C ARG A 32 11.98 6.36 -7.66
N THR A 33 11.69 7.58 -8.11
CA THR A 33 12.19 8.80 -7.49
C THR A 33 11.24 9.41 -6.47
N ARG A 34 10.04 8.86 -6.30
CA ARG A 34 9.11 9.36 -5.29
C ARG A 34 9.57 9.06 -3.89
N THR A 35 9.39 10.04 -3.00
CA THR A 35 9.62 9.87 -1.57
C THR A 35 8.43 9.16 -0.91
N ALA A 36 8.61 8.75 0.35
CA ALA A 36 7.51 8.18 1.13
C ALA A 36 6.34 9.16 1.24
N ALA A 37 6.63 10.45 1.45
CA ALA A 37 5.60 11.48 1.54
C ALA A 37 4.80 11.60 0.24
N GLU A 38 5.47 11.51 -0.90
CA GLU A 38 4.82 11.57 -2.20
C GLU A 38 3.94 10.35 -2.45
N TYR A 39 4.41 9.15 -2.12
CA TYR A 39 3.60 7.93 -2.20
C TYR A 39 2.41 7.99 -1.27
N ARG A 40 2.61 8.50 -0.06
CA ARG A 40 1.51 8.65 0.89
C ARG A 40 0.43 9.58 0.34
N ALA A 41 0.82 10.68 -0.30
CA ALA A 41 -0.14 11.59 -0.94
C ALA A 41 -0.96 10.87 -2.02
N GLU A 42 -0.31 10.01 -2.81
CA GLU A 42 -1.02 9.23 -3.81
C GLU A 42 -1.96 8.20 -3.19
N MET A 43 -1.54 7.56 -2.11
CA MET A 43 -2.39 6.63 -1.37
C MET A 43 -3.61 7.33 -0.77
N GLU A 44 -3.44 8.54 -0.26
CA GLU A 44 -4.55 9.34 0.27
C GLU A 44 -5.58 9.64 -0.83
N LYS A 45 -5.12 9.94 -2.04
CA LYS A 45 -6.02 10.14 -3.18
C LYS A 45 -6.83 8.88 -3.47
N VAL A 46 -6.16 7.73 -3.48
CA VAL A 46 -6.83 6.45 -3.71
C VAL A 46 -7.87 6.18 -2.62
N PHE A 47 -7.49 6.36 -1.37
CA PHE A 47 -8.38 6.07 -0.25
C PHE A 47 -9.50 7.11 -0.10
N SER A 48 -9.35 8.30 -0.68
CA SER A 48 -10.41 9.32 -0.64
C SER A 48 -11.65 8.91 -1.44
N HIS A 49 -11.53 7.93 -2.32
CA HIS A 49 -12.66 7.41 -3.09
C HIS A 49 -13.47 6.35 -2.33
N ARG A 50 -13.10 6.06 -1.08
CA ARG A 50 -13.85 5.11 -0.28
C ARG A 50 -15.21 5.69 0.13
N ARG A 51 -16.13 4.80 0.54
CA ARG A 51 -17.51 5.16 0.83
C ARG A 51 -17.69 6.21 1.92
N HIS A 52 -16.81 6.19 2.93
CA HIS A 52 -16.85 7.11 4.06
C HIS A 52 -15.49 7.79 4.24
N PRO A 53 -15.13 8.73 3.35
CA PRO A 53 -13.79 9.34 3.39
C PRO A 53 -13.55 10.20 4.64
N GLU A 54 -14.60 10.61 5.34
CA GLU A 54 -14.49 11.38 6.59
C GLU A 54 -14.02 10.52 7.77
N LYS A 55 -14.12 9.21 7.66
CA LYS A 55 -13.67 8.31 8.73
C LYS A 55 -12.19 7.97 8.53
N PRO A 56 -11.40 7.93 9.63
CA PRO A 56 -10.02 7.48 9.52
C PRO A 56 -9.95 6.07 8.96
N ILE A 57 -9.02 5.85 8.01
CA ILE A 57 -8.80 4.50 7.51
C ILE A 57 -7.70 3.83 8.31
N ARG A 58 -7.98 2.62 8.78
CA ARG A 58 -7.03 1.82 9.54
C ARG A 58 -7.10 0.37 9.11
N PHE A 59 -5.95 -0.29 9.16
CA PHE A 59 -5.84 -1.69 8.83
C PHE A 59 -5.28 -2.43 10.05
N GLU A 60 -5.71 -3.68 10.23
CA GLU A 60 -5.19 -4.56 11.29
C GLU A 60 -3.74 -4.93 11.05
N GLY A 61 -3.35 -4.98 9.80
CA GLY A 61 -1.99 -5.28 9.39
C GLY A 61 -1.81 -4.96 7.93
N ALA A 62 -0.57 -5.01 7.47
CA ALA A 62 -0.25 -4.83 6.06
C ALA A 62 0.75 -5.88 5.62
N VAL A 63 0.63 -6.31 4.38
CA VAL A 63 1.58 -7.20 3.72
C VAL A 63 2.12 -6.49 2.50
N LEU A 64 3.43 -6.46 2.36
CA LEU A 64 4.09 -5.77 1.26
C LEU A 64 5.01 -6.75 0.53
N THR A 65 4.84 -6.86 -0.79
CA THR A 65 5.75 -7.59 -1.65
C THR A 65 6.33 -6.63 -2.67
N SER A 66 7.59 -6.82 -3.06
CA SER A 66 8.26 -5.89 -3.95
C SER A 66 9.28 -6.58 -4.84
N VAL A 67 9.32 -6.15 -6.11
CA VAL A 67 10.41 -6.46 -7.04
C VAL A 67 11.22 -5.19 -7.35
N VAL A 68 10.97 -4.09 -6.63
CA VAL A 68 11.66 -2.81 -6.84
C VAL A 68 12.28 -2.35 -5.51
N PRO A 69 13.50 -2.80 -5.20
CA PRO A 69 14.12 -2.49 -3.91
C PRO A 69 14.24 -0.99 -3.61
N GLN A 70 14.36 -0.16 -4.63
CA GLN A 70 14.57 1.28 -4.46
C GLN A 70 13.41 1.96 -3.71
N ILE A 71 12.20 1.44 -3.84
CA ILE A 71 11.02 2.08 -3.24
C ILE A 71 10.35 1.24 -2.15
N THR A 72 10.89 0.07 -1.86
CA THR A 72 10.35 -0.81 -0.81
C THR A 72 10.28 -0.09 0.53
N GLY A 73 11.36 0.59 0.91
CA GLY A 73 11.40 1.34 2.18
C GLY A 73 10.37 2.46 2.24
N ALA A 74 10.20 3.19 1.13
CA ALA A 74 9.22 4.27 1.06
C ALA A 74 7.80 3.75 1.25
N LEU A 75 7.45 2.67 0.57
CA LEU A 75 6.12 2.07 0.70
C LEU A 75 5.90 1.43 2.07
N ALA A 76 6.95 0.83 2.66
CA ALA A 76 6.87 0.30 4.03
C ALA A 76 6.58 1.42 5.03
N GLU A 77 7.22 2.57 4.88
CA GLU A 77 6.96 3.73 5.71
C GLU A 77 5.52 4.21 5.57
N CYS A 78 5.01 4.25 4.34
CA CYS A 78 3.61 4.58 4.09
C CYS A 78 2.66 3.60 4.79
N ALA A 79 2.94 2.29 4.70
CA ALA A 79 2.11 1.28 5.33
C ALA A 79 2.05 1.45 6.84
N ARG A 80 3.17 1.81 7.47
CA ARG A 80 3.23 2.03 8.91
C ARG A 80 2.39 3.20 9.38
N HIS A 81 2.02 4.08 8.48
CA HIS A 81 1.10 5.16 8.79
C HIS A 81 -0.33 4.66 9.02
N TYR A 82 -0.69 3.56 8.38
CA TYR A 82 -2.05 3.00 8.44
C TYR A 82 -2.17 1.82 9.37
N THR A 83 -1.07 1.21 9.75
CA THR A 83 -1.08 0.04 10.64
C THR A 83 0.24 -0.06 11.41
N CYS A 84 0.18 -0.65 12.60
CA CYS A 84 1.38 -0.91 13.39
C CYS A 84 2.04 -2.25 13.02
N LEU A 85 1.35 -3.11 12.29
CA LEU A 85 1.81 -4.46 11.99
C LEU A 85 2.07 -4.59 10.49
N LEU A 86 3.34 -4.72 10.11
CA LEU A 86 3.75 -4.81 8.73
C LEU A 86 4.62 -6.05 8.50
N TYR A 87 4.22 -6.84 7.50
CA TYR A 87 5.02 -7.95 7.01
C TYR A 87 5.53 -7.61 5.62
N THR A 88 6.82 -7.81 5.39
CA THR A 88 7.43 -7.56 4.08
C THR A 88 7.95 -8.87 3.50
N SER A 89 7.87 -8.99 2.18
CA SER A 89 8.40 -10.14 1.47
C SER A 89 8.99 -9.65 0.15
N ASP A 90 10.20 -10.11 -0.15
CA ASP A 90 10.85 -9.81 -1.43
C ASP A 90 10.50 -10.88 -2.43
N ALA A 91 9.73 -10.49 -3.44
CA ALA A 91 9.34 -11.41 -4.51
C ALA A 91 10.45 -11.61 -5.53
N ALA A 92 11.57 -10.90 -5.38
CA ALA A 92 12.67 -10.92 -6.33
C ALA A 92 13.68 -12.04 -6.10
N ASP A 93 13.52 -12.83 -5.10
CA ASP A 93 14.44 -13.94 -4.79
C ASP A 93 14.43 -15.04 -5.84
#